data_3c863affff04ac4fd421b15207377995
#
_entry.id   3c863affff04ac4fd421b15207377995
#
_cell.length_a   1.000
_cell.length_b   1.000
_cell.length_c   1.000
_cell.angle_alpha   90.00
_cell.angle_beta   90.00
_cell.angle_gamma   90.00
#
_symmetry.space_group_name_H-M   'P 1'
#
loop_
_entity.id
_entity.type
_entity.pdbx_description
1 polymer ?
#
loop_
_entity_poly.entity_id
_entity_poly.type
_entity_poly.pdbx_seq_one_letter_code
_entity_poly.pdbx_strand_id
1 'polypeptide(L)'
;GSGHQALSAVDLDIFEGEILALLGPNGAGKTTLISIICGIVSGSTGSVRVAGHDIVSEYRLTRDLIGLVPQELTLGAFDTVWNTVNFSRGLFGKKPDVVYLEQLLKDLSLWDKRDSELRELSGGMKRRVLIAKALSHEPRILFLDEPTAGVDVELRQDMWKMVHRLNDSGVTIILTTHYIEEAEEIADRVGIINQGQLLLVDDKKNLMQKLGKKQLLIELRQSIEQIPPALAHYDLEVSADGVHLIYTYDTQGERTGITALLQDLHNAGLAMKDLKSSQTSLEEIFVSLVRAQ
;
A
#
# COMPACT_ATOMS: atom_id res chain seq x y z
N GLY A 1 31.40 -6.57 -1.54
CA GLY A 1 30.10 -6.04 -1.91
C GLY A 1 30.22 -5.03 -3.03
N SER A 2 29.19 -4.84 -3.83
CA SER A 2 29.14 -3.94 -5.00
C SER A 2 29.29 -2.44 -4.65
N GLY A 3 29.35 -2.06 -3.38
CA GLY A 3 29.36 -0.66 -2.93
C GLY A 3 28.03 0.07 -3.12
N HIS A 4 27.00 -0.62 -3.60
CA HIS A 4 25.67 -0.03 -3.78
C HIS A 4 24.95 0.09 -2.42
N GLN A 5 24.55 1.31 -2.08
CA GLN A 5 23.74 1.60 -0.88
C GLN A 5 22.27 1.42 -1.23
N ALA A 6 21.66 0.35 -0.70
CA ALA A 6 20.26 0.02 -0.99
C ALA A 6 19.25 0.84 -0.14
N LEU A 7 19.68 1.27 1.06
CA LEU A 7 18.88 2.13 1.96
C LEU A 7 19.78 3.21 2.55
N SER A 8 19.26 4.41 2.63
CA SER A 8 19.84 5.54 3.36
C SER A 8 18.99 5.79 4.59
N ALA A 9 19.59 6.22 5.71
CA ALA A 9 18.95 6.57 6.98
C ALA A 9 17.40 6.51 6.97
N VAL A 10 16.85 5.34 7.34
CA VAL A 10 15.39 5.13 7.41
C VAL A 10 14.99 5.14 8.88
N ASP A 11 14.16 6.12 9.26
CA ASP A 11 13.50 6.18 10.56
C ASP A 11 12.01 5.89 10.35
N LEU A 12 11.52 4.79 10.95
CA LEU A 12 10.16 4.30 10.75
C LEU A 12 9.62 3.66 12.02
N ASP A 13 8.51 4.19 12.51
CA ASP A 13 7.70 3.57 13.55
C ASP A 13 6.46 2.93 12.92
N ILE A 14 6.19 1.67 13.31
CA ILE A 14 5.01 0.90 12.91
C ILE A 14 4.21 0.62 14.17
N PHE A 15 2.92 0.96 14.15
CA PHE A 15 2.04 0.82 15.32
C PHE A 15 1.30 -0.52 15.29
N GLU A 16 1.00 -1.03 16.47
CA GLU A 16 0.27 -2.29 16.63
C GLU A 16 -1.16 -2.16 16.08
N GLY A 17 -1.58 -3.13 15.26
CA GLY A 17 -2.91 -3.19 14.69
C GLY A 17 -3.13 -2.29 13.47
N GLU A 18 -2.11 -1.56 12.97
CA GLU A 18 -2.24 -0.78 11.73
C GLU A 18 -1.95 -1.60 10.47
N ILE A 19 -2.45 -1.13 9.35
CA ILE A 19 -2.01 -1.51 8.01
C ILE A 19 -1.13 -0.39 7.47
N LEU A 20 0.19 -0.64 7.38
CA LEU A 20 1.14 0.29 6.77
C LEU A 20 1.46 -0.16 5.34
N ALA A 21 1.19 0.69 4.35
CA ALA A 21 1.65 0.49 2.99
C ALA A 21 2.96 1.24 2.71
N LEU A 22 3.99 0.53 2.27
CA LEU A 22 5.23 1.12 1.76
C LEU A 22 5.15 1.23 0.24
N LEU A 23 4.89 2.44 -0.24
CA LEU A 23 4.71 2.78 -1.65
C LEU A 23 6.02 3.26 -2.26
N GLY A 24 6.38 2.74 -3.42
CA GLY A 24 7.58 3.18 -4.14
C GLY A 24 7.82 2.39 -5.43
N PRO A 25 8.61 2.93 -6.36
CA PRO A 25 8.93 2.25 -7.61
C PRO A 25 9.77 0.97 -7.37
N ASN A 26 9.92 0.17 -8.43
CA ASN A 26 10.81 -0.98 -8.38
C ASN A 26 12.25 -0.52 -8.13
N GLY A 27 12.95 -1.22 -7.23
CA GLY A 27 14.31 -0.84 -6.84
C GLY A 27 14.39 0.29 -5.78
N ALA A 28 13.27 0.81 -5.28
CA ALA A 28 13.26 1.85 -4.25
C ALA A 28 13.81 1.43 -2.88
N GLY A 29 14.03 0.12 -2.65
CA GLY A 29 14.54 -0.40 -1.38
C GLY A 29 13.49 -1.08 -0.49
N LYS A 30 12.23 -1.20 -0.93
CA LYS A 30 11.10 -1.80 -0.17
C LYS A 30 11.42 -3.21 0.35
N THR A 31 11.75 -4.13 -0.55
CA THR A 31 12.12 -5.52 -0.21
C THR A 31 13.34 -5.59 0.68
N THR A 32 14.33 -4.70 0.48
CA THR A 32 15.52 -4.62 1.33
C THR A 32 15.14 -4.22 2.75
N LEU A 33 14.28 -3.22 2.92
CA LEU A 33 13.80 -2.78 4.23
C LEU A 33 13.08 -3.90 4.97
N ILE A 34 12.12 -4.57 4.32
CA ILE A 34 11.43 -5.75 4.88
C ILE A 34 12.43 -6.84 5.25
N SER A 35 13.39 -7.15 4.36
CA SER A 35 14.39 -8.20 4.58
C SER A 35 15.27 -7.92 5.80
N ILE A 36 15.57 -6.65 6.08
CA ILE A 36 16.32 -6.23 7.27
C ILE A 36 15.43 -6.41 8.52
N ILE A 37 14.21 -5.92 8.51
CA ILE A 37 13.29 -6.03 9.66
C ILE A 37 13.02 -7.50 10.01
N CYS A 38 12.82 -8.36 9.00
CA CYS A 38 12.61 -9.79 9.17
C CYS A 38 13.90 -10.57 9.52
N GLY A 39 15.06 -9.90 9.61
CA GLY A 39 16.34 -10.52 9.95
C GLY A 39 16.87 -11.48 8.89
N ILE A 40 16.49 -11.32 7.61
CA ILE A 40 17.01 -12.08 6.47
C ILE A 40 18.35 -11.47 6.01
N VAL A 41 18.42 -10.14 5.98
CA VAL A 41 19.61 -9.37 5.61
C VAL A 41 20.04 -8.54 6.82
N SER A 42 21.33 -8.49 7.10
CA SER A 42 21.88 -7.63 8.16
C SER A 42 22.03 -6.20 7.66
N GLY A 43 21.48 -5.23 8.41
CA GLY A 43 21.74 -3.82 8.17
C GLY A 43 23.21 -3.48 8.41
N SER A 44 23.77 -2.54 7.63
CA SER A 44 25.16 -2.09 7.79
C SER A 44 25.33 -1.20 9.02
N THR A 45 24.30 -0.40 9.35
CA THR A 45 24.26 0.53 10.49
C THR A 45 22.83 0.68 10.97
N GLY A 46 22.63 1.27 12.14
CA GLY A 46 21.30 1.46 12.72
C GLY A 46 20.85 0.30 13.61
N SER A 47 19.62 0.36 14.09
CA SER A 47 19.00 -0.67 14.91
C SER A 47 17.53 -0.83 14.55
N VAL A 48 17.02 -2.05 14.71
CA VAL A 48 15.59 -2.34 14.51
C VAL A 48 15.08 -3.09 15.73
N ARG A 49 13.90 -2.71 16.19
CA ARG A 49 13.22 -3.38 17.29
C ARG A 49 11.82 -3.81 16.88
N VAL A 50 11.43 -5.00 17.32
CA VAL A 50 10.08 -5.56 17.10
C VAL A 50 9.48 -5.89 18.45
N ALA A 51 8.38 -5.24 18.80
CA ALA A 51 7.76 -5.32 20.14
C ALA A 51 8.78 -5.10 21.29
N GLY A 52 9.70 -4.15 21.09
CA GLY A 52 10.76 -3.82 22.05
C GLY A 52 12.01 -4.69 21.98
N HIS A 53 12.00 -5.82 21.27
CA HIS A 53 13.12 -6.75 21.13
C HIS A 53 14.02 -6.38 19.95
N ASP A 54 15.34 -6.43 20.15
CA ASP A 54 16.32 -6.17 19.10
C ASP A 54 16.39 -7.35 18.12
N ILE A 55 16.32 -7.07 16.79
CA ILE A 55 16.27 -8.12 15.76
C ILE A 55 17.54 -8.95 15.62
N VAL A 56 18.68 -8.50 16.15
CA VAL A 56 19.97 -9.18 16.05
C VAL A 56 20.23 -10.01 17.30
N SER A 57 20.19 -9.39 18.48
CA SER A 57 20.49 -10.05 19.76
C SER A 57 19.37 -10.96 20.24
N GLU A 58 18.10 -10.60 19.93
CA GLU A 58 16.89 -11.32 20.35
C GLU A 58 16.13 -11.94 19.16
N TYR A 59 16.84 -12.33 18.11
CA TYR A 59 16.26 -12.74 16.82
C TYR A 59 15.23 -13.87 16.90
N ARG A 60 15.30 -14.76 17.91
CA ARG A 60 14.32 -15.84 18.07
C ARG A 60 12.95 -15.28 18.47
N LEU A 61 12.95 -14.31 19.39
CA LEU A 61 11.71 -13.66 19.84
C LEU A 61 11.08 -12.84 18.71
N THR A 62 11.89 -12.05 18.00
CA THR A 62 11.39 -11.21 16.91
C THR A 62 10.85 -12.03 15.73
N ARG A 63 11.52 -13.14 15.37
CA ARG A 63 11.04 -14.04 14.30
C ARG A 63 9.77 -14.80 14.66
N ASP A 64 9.56 -15.13 15.93
CA ASP A 64 8.31 -15.75 16.38
C ASP A 64 7.11 -14.81 16.26
N LEU A 65 7.36 -13.49 16.29
CA LEU A 65 6.33 -12.45 16.13
C LEU A 65 6.04 -12.07 14.68
N ILE A 66 6.89 -12.48 13.73
CA ILE A 66 6.83 -12.03 12.33
C ILE A 66 6.45 -13.17 11.40
N GLY A 67 5.43 -12.96 10.58
CA GLY A 67 5.16 -13.71 9.36
C GLY A 67 5.63 -12.94 8.15
N LEU A 68 6.24 -13.61 7.16
CA LEU A 68 6.67 -13.00 5.92
C LEU A 68 6.14 -13.77 4.71
N VAL A 69 5.50 -13.05 3.81
CA VAL A 69 5.09 -13.51 2.48
C VAL A 69 5.96 -12.81 1.44
N PRO A 70 6.90 -13.50 0.81
CA PRO A 70 7.76 -12.92 -0.20
C PRO A 70 7.00 -12.68 -1.51
N GLN A 71 7.57 -11.84 -2.36
CA GLN A 71 7.04 -11.54 -3.69
C GLN A 71 6.97 -12.80 -4.57
N GLU A 72 8.01 -13.63 -4.55
CA GLU A 72 8.08 -14.85 -5.35
C GLU A 72 7.31 -16.01 -4.74
N LEU A 73 6.60 -16.76 -5.60
CA LEU A 73 5.81 -17.95 -5.21
C LEU A 73 6.69 -19.20 -5.10
N THR A 74 7.62 -19.22 -4.14
CA THR A 74 8.51 -20.37 -3.93
C THR A 74 7.85 -21.38 -2.99
N LEU A 75 7.23 -22.40 -3.57
CA LEU A 75 6.56 -23.50 -2.87
C LEU A 75 7.03 -24.85 -3.43
N GLY A 76 7.16 -25.87 -2.55
CA GLY A 76 7.47 -27.24 -2.95
C GLY A 76 6.32 -27.84 -3.78
N ALA A 77 6.57 -28.19 -5.04
CA ALA A 77 5.52 -28.57 -6.00
C ALA A 77 4.66 -29.77 -5.59
N PHE A 78 5.24 -30.72 -4.89
CA PHE A 78 4.65 -32.03 -4.55
C PHE A 78 4.08 -32.12 -3.13
N ASP A 79 4.23 -31.06 -2.31
CA ASP A 79 3.63 -31.00 -0.99
C ASP A 79 2.15 -30.65 -1.07
N THR A 80 1.37 -31.14 -0.12
CA THR A 80 -0.02 -30.69 0.04
C THR A 80 -0.09 -29.37 0.80
N VAL A 81 -1.22 -28.68 0.64
CA VAL A 81 -1.49 -27.43 1.40
C VAL A 81 -1.35 -27.69 2.90
N TRP A 82 -2.01 -28.74 3.40
CA TRP A 82 -1.97 -29.12 4.81
C TRP A 82 -0.56 -29.38 5.32
N ASN A 83 0.19 -30.21 4.62
CA ASN A 83 1.55 -30.55 5.03
C ASN A 83 2.45 -29.32 5.08
N THR A 84 2.34 -28.44 4.07
CA THR A 84 3.12 -27.20 3.98
C THR A 84 2.87 -26.29 5.19
N VAL A 85 1.61 -26.08 5.56
CA VAL A 85 1.24 -25.18 6.67
C VAL A 85 1.60 -25.80 8.02
N ASN A 86 1.32 -27.08 8.21
CA ASN A 86 1.66 -27.79 9.45
C ASN A 86 3.18 -27.89 9.66
N PHE A 87 3.94 -28.18 8.60
CA PHE A 87 5.40 -28.20 8.64
C PHE A 87 5.96 -26.82 9.00
N SER A 88 5.42 -25.76 8.40
CA SER A 88 5.83 -24.38 8.71
C SER A 88 5.64 -24.07 10.20
N ARG A 89 4.49 -24.43 10.78
CA ARG A 89 4.24 -24.29 12.23
C ARG A 89 5.31 -24.97 13.06
N GLY A 90 5.66 -26.20 12.68
CA GLY A 90 6.71 -26.99 13.36
C GLY A 90 8.10 -26.35 13.29
N LEU A 91 8.45 -25.67 12.20
CA LEU A 91 9.73 -24.96 12.07
C LEU A 91 9.90 -23.82 13.10
N PHE A 92 8.79 -23.22 13.54
CA PHE A 92 8.79 -22.21 14.61
C PHE A 92 8.70 -22.82 16.02
N GLY A 93 8.79 -24.18 16.14
CA GLY A 93 8.72 -24.87 17.41
C GLY A 93 7.33 -24.88 18.07
N LYS A 94 6.29 -24.49 17.34
CA LYS A 94 4.91 -24.52 17.85
C LYS A 94 4.38 -25.95 17.84
N LYS A 95 3.60 -26.29 18.87
CA LYS A 95 2.92 -27.58 18.94
C LYS A 95 1.89 -27.68 17.81
N PRO A 96 1.62 -28.91 17.31
CA PRO A 96 0.51 -29.13 16.37
C PRO A 96 -0.80 -28.56 16.94
N ASP A 97 -1.51 -27.80 16.13
CA ASP A 97 -2.83 -27.27 16.48
C ASP A 97 -3.74 -27.39 15.25
N VAL A 98 -4.45 -28.51 15.19
CA VAL A 98 -5.34 -28.85 14.08
C VAL A 98 -6.50 -27.87 14.00
N VAL A 99 -7.04 -27.43 15.14
CA VAL A 99 -8.20 -26.53 15.20
C VAL A 99 -7.84 -25.16 14.63
N TYR A 100 -6.70 -24.61 15.06
CA TYR A 100 -6.20 -23.34 14.54
C TYR A 100 -5.91 -23.41 13.03
N LEU A 101 -5.16 -24.44 12.58
CA LEU A 101 -4.79 -24.58 11.17
C LEU A 101 -6.01 -24.82 10.26
N GLU A 102 -7.00 -25.57 10.73
CA GLU A 102 -8.28 -25.74 10.03
C GLU A 102 -9.01 -24.41 9.87
N GLN A 103 -9.11 -23.64 10.95
CA GLN A 103 -9.75 -22.32 10.90
C GLN A 103 -8.98 -21.37 9.96
N LEU A 104 -7.67 -21.32 10.07
CA LEU A 104 -6.80 -20.52 9.19
C LEU A 104 -7.02 -20.86 7.71
N LEU A 105 -7.06 -22.13 7.35
CA LEU A 105 -7.31 -22.56 5.97
C LEU A 105 -8.73 -22.24 5.50
N LYS A 106 -9.73 -22.28 6.38
CA LYS A 106 -11.10 -21.84 6.08
C LYS A 106 -11.16 -20.34 5.80
N ASP A 107 -10.53 -19.52 6.65
CA ASP A 107 -10.49 -18.06 6.52
C ASP A 107 -9.81 -17.62 5.21
N LEU A 108 -8.85 -18.41 4.75
CA LEU A 108 -8.13 -18.21 3.49
C LEU A 108 -8.80 -18.91 2.29
N SER A 109 -9.98 -19.54 2.48
CA SER A 109 -10.69 -20.32 1.45
C SER A 109 -9.83 -21.42 0.79
N LEU A 110 -9.03 -22.11 1.61
CA LEU A 110 -8.13 -23.21 1.20
C LEU A 110 -8.53 -24.56 1.79
N TRP A 111 -9.51 -24.62 2.70
CA TRP A 111 -9.85 -25.85 3.42
C TRP A 111 -10.22 -27.01 2.50
N ASP A 112 -11.02 -26.74 1.46
CA ASP A 112 -11.44 -27.76 0.48
C ASP A 112 -10.29 -28.26 -0.41
N LYS A 113 -9.16 -27.55 -0.40
CA LYS A 113 -7.94 -27.87 -1.14
C LYS A 113 -6.79 -28.33 -0.25
N ARG A 114 -7.03 -28.59 1.05
CA ARG A 114 -6.00 -28.93 2.01
C ARG A 114 -5.16 -30.15 1.63
N ASP A 115 -5.78 -31.12 0.93
CA ASP A 115 -5.14 -32.36 0.48
C ASP A 115 -4.61 -32.29 -0.96
N SER A 116 -4.84 -31.16 -1.67
CA SER A 116 -4.34 -30.94 -3.03
C SER A 116 -2.85 -30.64 -3.02
N GLU A 117 -2.12 -31.13 -4.03
CA GLU A 117 -0.72 -30.77 -4.23
C GLU A 117 -0.59 -29.31 -4.69
N LEU A 118 0.46 -28.64 -4.25
CA LEU A 118 0.67 -27.22 -4.53
C LEU A 118 0.80 -26.91 -6.02
N ARG A 119 1.30 -27.87 -6.83
CA ARG A 119 1.38 -27.71 -8.29
C ARG A 119 0.01 -27.58 -8.95
N GLU A 120 -1.04 -28.15 -8.36
CA GLU A 120 -2.41 -28.17 -8.91
C GLU A 120 -3.17 -26.86 -8.65
N LEU A 121 -2.63 -25.98 -7.79
CA LEU A 121 -3.28 -24.77 -7.38
C LEU A 121 -3.05 -23.63 -8.40
N SER A 122 -4.05 -22.75 -8.53
CA SER A 122 -3.91 -21.48 -9.25
C SER A 122 -2.89 -20.55 -8.58
N GLY A 123 -2.39 -19.54 -9.30
CA GLY A 123 -1.46 -18.55 -8.74
C GLY A 123 -1.99 -17.85 -7.49
N GLY A 124 -3.27 -17.46 -7.50
CA GLY A 124 -3.91 -16.86 -6.33
C GLY A 124 -4.06 -17.81 -5.16
N MET A 125 -4.37 -19.10 -5.40
CA MET A 125 -4.41 -20.09 -4.33
C MET A 125 -3.01 -20.33 -3.75
N LYS A 126 -1.97 -20.39 -4.58
CA LYS A 126 -0.57 -20.48 -4.11
C LYS A 126 -0.19 -19.28 -3.24
N ARG A 127 -0.63 -18.08 -3.59
CA ARG A 127 -0.41 -16.88 -2.78
C ARG A 127 -1.09 -17.01 -1.41
N ARG A 128 -2.34 -17.48 -1.36
CA ARG A 128 -3.05 -17.74 -0.11
C ARG A 128 -2.36 -18.82 0.74
N VAL A 129 -1.76 -19.85 0.13
CA VAL A 129 -0.94 -20.85 0.85
C VAL A 129 0.31 -20.22 1.47
N LEU A 130 0.99 -19.29 0.79
CA LEU A 130 2.12 -18.56 1.37
C LEU A 130 1.68 -17.73 2.58
N ILE A 131 0.51 -17.12 2.53
CA ILE A 131 -0.07 -16.40 3.68
C ILE A 131 -0.42 -17.37 4.81
N ALA A 132 -1.06 -18.51 4.51
CA ALA A 132 -1.32 -19.55 5.51
C ALA A 132 -0.02 -20.04 6.18
N LYS A 133 1.03 -20.25 5.36
CA LYS A 133 2.36 -20.62 5.85
C LYS A 133 2.94 -19.55 6.78
N ALA A 134 2.85 -18.28 6.40
CA ALA A 134 3.35 -17.15 7.20
C ALA A 134 2.57 -16.97 8.51
N LEU A 135 1.29 -17.30 8.54
CA LEU A 135 0.41 -17.20 9.73
C LEU A 135 0.40 -18.45 10.59
N SER A 136 0.97 -19.58 10.12
CA SER A 136 0.86 -20.89 10.78
C SER A 136 1.38 -20.95 12.21
N HIS A 137 2.30 -20.06 12.58
CA HIS A 137 2.89 -19.98 13.92
C HIS A 137 2.29 -18.87 14.79
N GLU A 138 1.16 -18.26 14.36
CA GLU A 138 0.43 -17.20 15.07
C GLU A 138 1.27 -15.93 15.29
N PRO A 139 1.85 -15.36 14.24
CA PRO A 139 2.59 -14.10 14.37
C PRO A 139 1.65 -12.94 14.67
N ARG A 140 2.17 -11.91 15.34
CA ARG A 140 1.46 -10.63 15.57
C ARG A 140 1.62 -9.63 14.44
N ILE A 141 2.64 -9.83 13.60
CA ILE A 141 3.03 -8.92 12.52
C ILE A 141 3.17 -9.72 11.22
N LEU A 142 2.54 -9.27 10.15
CA LEU A 142 2.59 -9.90 8.84
C LEU A 142 3.17 -8.93 7.82
N PHE A 143 4.28 -9.32 7.21
CA PHE A 143 4.87 -8.63 6.06
C PHE A 143 4.42 -9.27 4.76
N LEU A 144 3.92 -8.45 3.83
CA LEU A 144 3.47 -8.84 2.50
C LEU A 144 4.30 -8.07 1.46
N ASP A 145 5.22 -8.76 0.78
CA ASP A 145 6.04 -8.12 -0.25
C ASP A 145 5.35 -8.23 -1.61
N GLU A 146 4.83 -7.10 -2.11
CA GLU A 146 4.06 -6.97 -3.35
C GLU A 146 2.97 -8.05 -3.51
N PRO A 147 1.99 -8.14 -2.59
CA PRO A 147 1.07 -9.28 -2.51
C PRO A 147 0.17 -9.44 -3.73
N THR A 148 -0.05 -8.40 -4.51
CA THR A 148 -0.94 -8.40 -5.68
C THR A 148 -0.19 -8.25 -7.01
N ALA A 149 1.15 -8.34 -7.01
CA ALA A 149 1.93 -8.25 -8.25
C ALA A 149 1.56 -9.38 -9.22
N GLY A 150 1.20 -9.01 -10.46
CA GLY A 150 0.83 -9.95 -11.51
C GLY A 150 -0.53 -10.65 -11.32
N VAL A 151 -1.39 -10.10 -10.47
CA VAL A 151 -2.72 -10.65 -10.17
C VAL A 151 -3.79 -9.81 -10.89
N ASP A 152 -4.86 -10.45 -11.38
CA ASP A 152 -6.00 -9.76 -11.98
C ASP A 152 -6.80 -8.94 -10.93
N VAL A 153 -7.69 -8.08 -11.43
CA VAL A 153 -8.43 -7.11 -10.59
C VAL A 153 -9.33 -7.80 -9.56
N GLU A 154 -10.03 -8.88 -9.96
CA GLU A 154 -10.95 -9.58 -9.07
C GLU A 154 -10.19 -10.26 -7.91
N LEU A 155 -9.11 -10.93 -8.23
CA LEU A 155 -8.27 -11.61 -7.24
C LEU A 155 -7.55 -10.61 -6.33
N ARG A 156 -7.22 -9.40 -6.82
CA ARG A 156 -6.68 -8.30 -6.03
C ARG A 156 -7.68 -7.84 -4.97
N GLN A 157 -8.94 -7.61 -5.36
CA GLN A 157 -10.00 -7.23 -4.42
C GLN A 157 -10.24 -8.28 -3.33
N ASP A 158 -10.19 -9.56 -3.68
CA ASP A 158 -10.32 -10.64 -2.71
C ASP A 158 -9.14 -10.68 -1.74
N MET A 159 -7.93 -10.36 -2.22
CA MET A 159 -6.74 -10.23 -1.39
C MET A 159 -6.90 -9.07 -0.38
N TRP A 160 -7.40 -7.92 -0.83
CA TRP A 160 -7.64 -6.76 0.04
C TRP A 160 -8.66 -7.07 1.16
N LYS A 161 -9.78 -7.72 0.81
CA LYS A 161 -10.75 -8.19 1.81
C LYS A 161 -10.14 -9.14 2.83
N MET A 162 -9.22 -10.01 2.40
CA MET A 162 -8.52 -10.92 3.28
C MET A 162 -7.56 -10.15 4.20
N VAL A 163 -6.80 -9.19 3.69
CA VAL A 163 -5.90 -8.33 4.48
C VAL A 163 -6.68 -7.60 5.57
N HIS A 164 -7.82 -6.99 5.24
CA HIS A 164 -8.67 -6.34 6.25
C HIS A 164 -9.14 -7.32 7.33
N ARG A 165 -9.63 -8.51 6.97
CA ARG A 165 -10.06 -9.52 7.95
C ARG A 165 -8.93 -9.96 8.89
N LEU A 166 -7.71 -10.10 8.39
CA LEU A 166 -6.54 -10.41 9.20
C LEU A 166 -6.20 -9.27 10.16
N ASN A 167 -6.28 -8.04 9.70
CA ASN A 167 -6.07 -6.86 10.54
C ASN A 167 -7.16 -6.73 11.61
N ASP A 168 -8.44 -6.92 11.25
CA ASP A 168 -9.57 -6.94 12.20
C ASP A 168 -9.40 -8.00 13.29
N SER A 169 -8.68 -9.09 13.01
CA SER A 169 -8.33 -10.11 14.01
C SER A 169 -7.14 -9.72 14.90
N GLY A 170 -6.57 -8.54 14.74
CA GLY A 170 -5.51 -7.96 15.56
C GLY A 170 -4.09 -8.11 15.00
N VAL A 171 -3.93 -8.59 13.76
CA VAL A 171 -2.61 -8.70 13.11
C VAL A 171 -2.20 -7.33 12.57
N THR A 172 -1.00 -6.87 12.93
CA THR A 172 -0.35 -5.70 12.32
C THR A 172 0.15 -6.09 10.94
N ILE A 173 -0.16 -5.30 9.91
CA ILE A 173 0.18 -5.67 8.52
C ILE A 173 1.06 -4.59 7.90
N ILE A 174 2.17 -5.01 7.33
CA ILE A 174 3.04 -4.16 6.53
C ILE A 174 3.07 -4.75 5.12
N LEU A 175 2.66 -3.95 4.14
CA LEU A 175 2.75 -4.37 2.76
C LEU A 175 3.61 -3.41 1.94
N THR A 176 4.33 -3.96 0.97
CA THR A 176 4.97 -3.17 -0.06
C THR A 176 4.13 -3.20 -1.32
N THR A 177 4.09 -2.10 -2.02
CA THR A 177 3.41 -2.02 -3.31
C THR A 177 4.01 -0.92 -4.18
N HIS A 178 3.83 -1.04 -5.48
CA HIS A 178 4.02 0.03 -6.44
C HIS A 178 2.66 0.47 -7.04
N TYR A 179 1.56 -0.17 -6.63
CA TYR A 179 0.21 0.20 -7.00
C TYR A 179 -0.37 1.16 -5.97
N ILE A 180 -0.64 2.37 -6.40
CA ILE A 180 -1.16 3.44 -5.55
C ILE A 180 -2.58 3.13 -5.07
N GLU A 181 -3.41 2.57 -5.95
CA GLU A 181 -4.77 2.11 -5.62
C GLU A 181 -4.80 1.13 -4.44
N GLU A 182 -3.79 0.25 -4.32
CA GLU A 182 -3.68 -0.69 -3.22
C GLU A 182 -3.45 0.03 -1.89
N ALA A 183 -2.54 1.01 -1.86
CA ALA A 183 -2.30 1.83 -0.68
C ALA A 183 -3.54 2.68 -0.32
N GLU A 184 -4.24 3.22 -1.32
CA GLU A 184 -5.48 3.99 -1.12
C GLU A 184 -6.60 3.14 -0.52
N GLU A 185 -6.74 1.90 -0.98
CA GLU A 185 -7.85 1.03 -0.55
C GLU A 185 -7.64 0.50 0.87
N ILE A 186 -6.46 -0.05 1.17
CA ILE A 186 -6.30 -0.87 2.37
C ILE A 186 -5.45 -0.25 3.49
N ALA A 187 -4.63 0.77 3.22
CA ALA A 187 -3.72 1.28 4.23
C ALA A 187 -4.38 2.28 5.20
N ASP A 188 -3.97 2.22 6.46
CA ASP A 188 -4.22 3.27 7.45
C ASP A 188 -3.16 4.38 7.32
N ARG A 189 -1.89 3.98 7.18
CA ARG A 189 -0.75 4.87 6.95
C ARG A 189 0.02 4.47 5.70
N VAL A 190 0.59 5.47 5.04
CA VAL A 190 1.38 5.28 3.82
C VAL A 190 2.78 5.83 4.04
N GLY A 191 3.78 5.00 3.79
CA GLY A 191 5.17 5.39 3.70
C GLY A 191 5.60 5.46 2.23
N ILE A 192 6.17 6.57 1.80
CA ILE A 192 6.70 6.74 0.44
C ILE A 192 8.21 6.56 0.49
N ILE A 193 8.71 5.57 -0.25
CA ILE A 193 10.14 5.29 -0.35
C ILE A 193 10.62 5.42 -1.79
N ASN A 194 11.73 6.13 -1.99
CA ASN A 194 12.37 6.28 -3.29
C ASN A 194 13.89 6.27 -3.12
N GLN A 195 14.62 5.60 -4.03
CA GLN A 195 16.09 5.52 -4.05
C GLN A 195 16.72 5.19 -2.68
N GLY A 196 16.08 4.30 -1.92
CA GLY A 196 16.55 3.89 -0.60
C GLY A 196 16.25 4.87 0.53
N GLN A 197 15.51 5.94 0.28
CA GLN A 197 15.13 6.96 1.27
C GLN A 197 13.64 6.90 1.56
N LEU A 198 13.28 6.96 2.83
CA LEU A 198 11.90 7.13 3.26
C LEU A 198 11.58 8.63 3.21
N LEU A 199 10.81 9.06 2.21
CA LEU A 199 10.51 10.47 1.96
C LEU A 199 9.48 11.01 2.92
N LEU A 200 8.50 10.17 3.28
CA LEU A 200 7.33 10.55 4.05
C LEU A 200 6.69 9.30 4.65
N VAL A 201 6.17 9.43 5.86
CA VAL A 201 5.21 8.49 6.45
C VAL A 201 4.13 9.31 7.14
N ASP A 202 2.88 9.12 6.76
CA ASP A 202 1.76 9.80 7.43
C ASP A 202 0.49 8.93 7.35
N ASP A 203 -0.49 9.28 8.15
CA ASP A 203 -1.85 8.78 8.03
C ASP A 203 -2.41 9.10 6.64
N LYS A 204 -3.06 8.13 6.01
CA LYS A 204 -3.63 8.28 4.66
C LYS A 204 -4.57 9.48 4.56
N LYS A 205 -5.42 9.68 5.58
CA LYS A 205 -6.36 10.82 5.60
C LYS A 205 -5.62 12.14 5.72
N ASN A 206 -4.57 12.19 6.54
CA ASN A 206 -3.74 13.38 6.70
C ASN A 206 -3.00 13.73 5.40
N LEU A 207 -2.45 12.73 4.70
CA LEU A 207 -1.82 12.92 3.41
C LEU A 207 -2.78 13.54 2.40
N MET A 208 -3.98 12.97 2.32
CA MET A 208 -5.02 13.47 1.42
C MET A 208 -5.52 14.87 1.80
N GLN A 209 -5.47 15.24 3.08
CA GLN A 209 -5.85 16.59 3.53
C GLN A 209 -4.75 17.62 3.36
N LYS A 210 -3.48 17.27 3.66
CA LYS A 210 -2.35 18.22 3.63
C LYS A 210 -1.80 18.46 2.24
N LEU A 211 -1.74 17.41 1.43
CA LEU A 211 -1.13 17.44 0.09
C LEU A 211 -2.17 17.33 -1.03
N GLY A 212 -3.36 16.83 -0.71
CA GLY A 212 -4.47 16.73 -1.63
C GLY A 212 -5.16 18.06 -1.84
N LYS A 213 -4.86 18.71 -2.96
CA LYS A 213 -5.64 19.85 -3.41
C LYS A 213 -6.97 19.36 -3.96
N LYS A 214 -8.05 20.08 -3.72
CA LYS A 214 -9.30 19.80 -4.43
C LYS A 214 -9.33 20.56 -5.74
N GLN A 215 -9.84 19.87 -6.75
CA GLN A 215 -10.02 20.42 -8.08
C GLN A 215 -11.49 20.45 -8.44
N LEU A 216 -11.92 21.54 -9.06
CA LEU A 216 -13.21 21.64 -9.70
C LEU A 216 -12.99 21.59 -11.21
N LEU A 217 -13.41 20.51 -11.83
CA LEU A 217 -13.43 20.35 -13.27
C LEU A 217 -14.71 20.98 -13.81
N ILE A 218 -14.57 22.01 -14.64
CA ILE A 218 -15.68 22.77 -15.21
C ILE A 218 -15.72 22.49 -16.71
N GLU A 219 -16.73 21.76 -17.18
CA GLU A 219 -16.93 21.54 -18.62
C GLU A 219 -17.63 22.74 -19.24
N LEU A 220 -17.00 23.32 -20.23
CA LEU A 220 -17.54 24.47 -20.97
C LEU A 220 -18.38 24.00 -22.18
N ARG A 221 -19.37 24.80 -22.57
CA ARG A 221 -20.14 24.56 -23.80
C ARG A 221 -19.37 24.87 -25.08
N GLN A 222 -18.37 25.76 -24.99
CA GLN A 222 -17.50 26.15 -26.09
C GLN A 222 -16.06 26.11 -25.62
N SER A 223 -15.15 25.64 -26.48
CA SER A 223 -13.74 25.60 -26.17
C SER A 223 -13.14 27.00 -26.11
N ILE A 224 -12.15 27.17 -25.23
CA ILE A 224 -11.35 28.35 -25.08
C ILE A 224 -9.86 28.04 -25.31
N GLU A 225 -9.12 28.96 -25.90
CA GLU A 225 -7.66 28.79 -26.08
C GLU A 225 -6.88 29.34 -24.89
N GLN A 226 -7.42 30.36 -24.24
CA GLN A 226 -6.74 31.03 -23.13
C GLN A 226 -7.75 31.45 -22.05
N ILE A 227 -7.26 31.53 -20.81
CA ILE A 227 -8.04 32.03 -19.69
C ILE A 227 -8.29 33.52 -19.85
N PRO A 228 -9.55 34.00 -19.81
CA PRO A 228 -9.84 35.44 -19.85
C PRO A 228 -9.11 36.21 -18.75
N PRO A 229 -8.62 37.43 -19.02
CA PRO A 229 -7.91 38.25 -18.04
C PRO A 229 -8.69 38.49 -16.73
N ALA A 230 -10.02 38.55 -16.82
CA ALA A 230 -10.89 38.67 -15.64
C ALA A 230 -10.80 37.50 -14.65
N LEU A 231 -10.37 36.35 -15.11
CA LEU A 231 -10.23 35.13 -14.33
C LEU A 231 -8.78 34.78 -13.94
N ALA A 232 -7.81 35.62 -14.35
CA ALA A 232 -6.38 35.37 -14.15
C ALA A 232 -5.94 35.32 -12.66
N HIS A 233 -6.78 35.79 -11.75
CA HIS A 233 -6.50 35.75 -10.30
C HIS A 233 -6.90 34.42 -9.64
N TYR A 234 -7.59 33.53 -10.35
CA TYR A 234 -7.88 32.17 -9.91
C TYR A 234 -6.77 31.20 -10.37
N ASP A 235 -6.51 30.16 -9.58
CA ASP A 235 -5.61 29.06 -9.95
C ASP A 235 -6.34 28.12 -10.94
N LEU A 236 -6.40 28.57 -12.21
CA LEU A 236 -7.11 27.93 -13.30
C LEU A 236 -6.13 27.38 -14.35
N GLU A 237 -6.40 26.20 -14.84
CA GLU A 237 -5.73 25.59 -15.99
C GLU A 237 -6.75 25.22 -17.07
N VAL A 238 -6.37 25.40 -18.35
CA VAL A 238 -7.17 24.96 -19.50
C VAL A 238 -6.67 23.59 -19.94
N SER A 239 -7.58 22.63 -20.11
CA SER A 239 -7.24 21.32 -20.67
C SER A 239 -6.76 21.41 -22.13
N ALA A 240 -6.03 20.40 -22.59
CA ALA A 240 -5.48 20.39 -23.96
C ALA A 240 -6.55 20.47 -25.07
N ASP A 241 -7.78 20.05 -24.80
CA ASP A 241 -8.93 20.16 -25.71
C ASP A 241 -9.66 21.53 -25.64
N GLY A 242 -9.28 22.36 -24.68
CA GLY A 242 -9.88 23.67 -24.46
C GLY A 242 -11.30 23.66 -23.89
N VAL A 243 -11.87 22.47 -23.62
CA VAL A 243 -13.28 22.33 -23.19
C VAL A 243 -13.42 22.29 -21.68
N HIS A 244 -12.33 21.97 -20.95
CA HIS A 244 -12.36 21.89 -19.50
C HIS A 244 -11.48 22.97 -18.87
N LEU A 245 -12.01 23.59 -17.82
CA LEU A 245 -11.25 24.40 -16.89
C LEU A 245 -11.07 23.63 -15.59
N ILE A 246 -9.84 23.61 -15.09
CA ILE A 246 -9.48 22.97 -13.83
C ILE A 246 -9.17 24.07 -12.83
N TYR A 247 -10.01 24.20 -11.81
CA TYR A 247 -9.80 25.13 -10.69
C TYR A 247 -9.25 24.39 -9.50
N THR A 248 -8.03 24.72 -9.09
CA THR A 248 -7.41 24.15 -7.90
C THR A 248 -7.68 25.05 -6.69
N TYR A 249 -8.23 24.50 -5.61
CA TYR A 249 -8.58 25.25 -4.41
C TYR A 249 -8.21 24.52 -3.12
N ASP A 250 -7.89 25.30 -2.09
CA ASP A 250 -7.61 24.80 -0.75
C ASP A 250 -8.92 24.60 0.02
N THR A 251 -9.03 23.45 0.68
CA THR A 251 -10.20 23.11 1.53
C THR A 251 -10.04 23.55 2.98
N GLN A 252 -8.85 23.97 3.37
CA GLN A 252 -8.58 24.44 4.74
C GLN A 252 -8.89 25.95 4.90
N GLY A 253 -9.09 26.68 3.82
CA GLY A 253 -9.50 28.07 3.85
C GLY A 253 -10.98 28.22 4.22
N GLU A 254 -11.33 29.28 4.96
CA GLU A 254 -12.73 29.62 5.31
C GLU A 254 -13.67 29.76 4.10
N ARG A 255 -13.12 29.98 2.89
CA ARG A 255 -13.87 30.10 1.64
C ARG A 255 -13.14 29.43 0.49
N THR A 256 -13.79 28.49 -0.16
CA THR A 256 -13.24 27.77 -1.33
C THR A 256 -13.15 28.62 -2.60
N GLY A 257 -13.75 29.82 -2.63
CA GLY A 257 -13.79 30.67 -3.81
C GLY A 257 -14.69 30.19 -4.95
N ILE A 258 -15.26 28.98 -4.86
CA ILE A 258 -16.04 28.37 -5.94
C ILE A 258 -17.23 29.24 -6.36
N THR A 259 -17.99 29.78 -5.41
CA THR A 259 -19.17 30.62 -5.73
C THR A 259 -18.79 31.88 -6.49
N ALA A 260 -17.70 32.54 -6.08
CA ALA A 260 -17.19 33.72 -6.77
C ALA A 260 -16.68 33.34 -8.19
N LEU A 261 -15.92 32.26 -8.30
CA LEU A 261 -15.45 31.77 -9.61
C LEU A 261 -16.60 31.49 -10.57
N LEU A 262 -17.67 30.80 -10.13
CA LEU A 262 -18.81 30.48 -10.98
C LEU A 262 -19.54 31.74 -11.46
N GLN A 263 -19.60 32.76 -10.62
CA GLN A 263 -20.20 34.04 -10.97
C GLN A 263 -19.33 34.81 -11.98
N ASP A 264 -18.02 34.80 -11.78
CA ASP A 264 -17.07 35.48 -12.69
C ASP A 264 -16.96 34.76 -14.04
N LEU A 265 -17.07 33.44 -14.07
CA LEU A 265 -17.20 32.67 -15.32
C LEU A 265 -18.42 33.08 -16.11
N HIS A 266 -19.56 33.23 -15.44
CA HIS A 266 -20.79 33.71 -16.07
C HIS A 266 -20.64 35.14 -16.61
N ASN A 267 -20.03 36.02 -15.82
CA ASN A 267 -19.76 37.41 -16.21
C ASN A 267 -18.78 37.50 -17.39
N ALA A 268 -17.83 36.59 -17.49
CA ALA A 268 -16.90 36.47 -18.61
C ALA A 268 -17.52 35.83 -19.88
N GLY A 269 -18.81 35.49 -19.83
CA GLY A 269 -19.54 34.88 -20.96
C GLY A 269 -19.24 33.43 -21.21
N LEU A 270 -18.60 32.74 -20.27
CA LEU A 270 -18.31 31.31 -20.36
C LEU A 270 -19.47 30.47 -19.85
N ALA A 271 -20.18 29.84 -20.78
CA ALA A 271 -21.30 28.98 -20.46
C ALA A 271 -20.82 27.60 -20.03
N MET A 272 -21.13 27.22 -18.82
CA MET A 272 -20.82 25.89 -18.27
C MET A 272 -21.82 24.83 -18.77
N LYS A 273 -21.34 23.61 -18.96
CA LYS A 273 -22.14 22.44 -19.31
C LYS A 273 -22.28 21.48 -18.12
N ASP A 274 -21.18 21.22 -17.43
CA ASP A 274 -21.14 20.31 -16.26
C ASP A 274 -20.07 20.75 -15.26
N LEU A 275 -20.20 20.27 -14.02
CA LEU A 275 -19.29 20.51 -12.93
C LEU A 275 -18.99 19.20 -12.19
N LYS A 276 -17.72 18.88 -12.05
CA LYS A 276 -17.27 17.71 -11.30
C LYS A 276 -16.18 18.13 -10.30
N SER A 277 -16.41 17.82 -9.03
CA SER A 277 -15.35 17.97 -8.02
C SER A 277 -14.53 16.70 -7.97
N SER A 278 -13.21 16.83 -8.03
CA SER A 278 -12.25 15.74 -7.78
C SER A 278 -11.30 16.16 -6.68
N GLN A 279 -10.78 15.18 -5.98
CA GLN A 279 -9.70 15.39 -5.01
C GLN A 279 -8.43 14.84 -5.65
N THR A 280 -7.31 15.52 -5.46
CA THR A 280 -5.98 15.02 -5.85
C THR A 280 -5.81 13.60 -5.34
N SER A 281 -5.44 12.68 -6.20
CA SER A 281 -5.21 11.28 -5.85
C SER A 281 -3.87 11.13 -5.10
N LEU A 282 -3.72 10.03 -4.37
CA LEU A 282 -2.42 9.67 -3.80
C LEU A 282 -1.34 9.54 -4.89
N GLU A 283 -1.77 9.24 -6.14
CA GLU A 283 -0.89 9.18 -7.31
C GLU A 283 -0.23 10.52 -7.63
N GLU A 284 -1.00 11.60 -7.66
CA GLU A 284 -0.47 12.94 -7.92
C GLU A 284 0.46 13.38 -6.79
N ILE A 285 0.13 13.06 -5.54
CA ILE A 285 0.99 13.30 -4.37
C ILE A 285 2.32 12.54 -4.54
N PHE A 286 2.25 11.25 -4.87
CA PHE A 286 3.41 10.40 -5.08
C PHE A 286 4.31 10.94 -6.19
N VAL A 287 3.72 11.25 -7.36
CA VAL A 287 4.47 11.80 -8.50
C VAL A 287 5.15 13.13 -8.14
N SER A 288 4.47 14.02 -7.40
CA SER A 288 5.04 15.29 -6.97
C SER A 288 6.27 15.12 -6.07
N LEU A 289 6.18 14.18 -5.10
CA LEU A 289 7.27 13.91 -4.17
C LEU A 289 8.48 13.21 -4.82
N VAL A 290 8.23 12.32 -5.77
CA VAL A 290 9.29 11.60 -6.49
C VAL A 290 10.00 12.51 -7.52
N ARG A 291 9.31 13.48 -8.12
CA ARG A 291 9.91 14.44 -9.08
C ARG A 291 10.66 15.58 -8.40
N ALA A 292 10.39 15.87 -7.14
CA ALA A 292 11.06 16.94 -6.38
C ALA A 292 12.48 16.57 -5.90
N GLN A 293 12.90 15.33 -6.15
CA GLN A 293 14.27 14.80 -5.91
C GLN A 293 15.06 14.78 -7.21
#